data_6756b4a448db09951d96b36a965d3669
#
_entry.id   6756b4a448db09951d96b36a965d3669
#
_cell.length_a   1.000
_cell.length_b   1.000
_cell.length_c   1.000
_cell.angle_alpha   90.00
_cell.angle_beta   90.00
_cell.angle_gamma   90.00
#
_symmetry.space_group_name_H-M   'P 1'
#
loop_
_entity.id
_entity.type
_entity.pdbx_description
1 polymer ?
#
loop_
_entity_poly.entity_id
_entity_poly.type
_entity_poly.pdbx_seq_one_letter_code
_entity_poly.pdbx_strand_id
1 'polypeptide(L)'
;MKVLFIVTGRGLGGDAMVALNTMRALEKRGVTCEIALDASAHGTLFENNGYVWHKISVPHAGGHSATKLSAAKGGAKLLAATFKARNLIKKLKVDFVVGVLGGGAIVASLGGKFARKPTFSLISTPLDSKFCPKFNQCYILPELDMFRWDNLPANMEKAFYPLSKEVDEGDAKVALEKLKEFPNFDENKKTILFSSGSSIFKGTIDAINLTLDEYGDKYNLVLVGLPLHDEYYDLIDEEKVIYVGYINWINDLFRYADLSVLTDDGVSLEEALVAKTPIIALTKVKWGRYQNMAGVFKGAIIESEVSDVCKSIEEAFENMDSLKENAVKYGKLCSDAADDLADRILKKVE
;
A
#
# COMPACT_ATOMS: atom_id res chain seq x y z
N MET A 1 -16.49 19.35 -11.59
CA MET A 1 -15.06 19.69 -11.33
C MET A 1 -14.15 18.72 -12.04
N LYS A 2 -12.90 19.11 -12.31
CA LYS A 2 -11.89 18.31 -13.00
C LYS A 2 -10.58 18.29 -12.19
N VAL A 3 -9.98 17.13 -11.99
CA VAL A 3 -8.73 16.94 -11.23
C VAL A 3 -7.65 16.30 -12.09
N LEU A 4 -6.37 16.65 -11.84
CA LEU A 4 -5.23 15.93 -12.36
C LEU A 4 -4.49 15.21 -11.23
N PHE A 5 -4.38 13.88 -11.33
CA PHE A 5 -3.51 13.08 -10.50
C PHE A 5 -2.11 13.01 -11.10
N ILE A 6 -1.09 13.16 -10.27
CA ILE A 6 0.32 12.99 -10.64
C ILE A 6 0.91 11.92 -9.74
N VAL A 7 1.29 10.78 -10.34
CA VAL A 7 1.69 9.58 -9.62
C VAL A 7 3.14 9.25 -9.93
N THR A 8 3.88 8.85 -8.90
CA THR A 8 5.24 8.33 -9.04
C THR A 8 5.23 6.88 -9.54
N GLY A 9 6.40 6.35 -9.85
CA GLY A 9 6.57 4.94 -10.16
C GLY A 9 6.19 4.52 -11.57
N ARG A 10 6.00 3.21 -11.73
CA ARG A 10 5.79 2.56 -13.03
C ARG A 10 4.32 2.52 -13.47
N GLY A 11 3.40 3.14 -12.72
CA GLY A 11 1.96 3.04 -12.96
C GLY A 11 1.36 1.68 -12.59
N LEU A 12 2.06 0.92 -11.75
CA LEU A 12 1.67 -0.38 -11.18
C LEU A 12 2.06 -0.41 -9.71
N GLY A 13 1.38 -1.24 -8.91
CA GLY A 13 1.65 -1.40 -7.47
C GLY A 13 0.92 -0.39 -6.59
N GLY A 14 1.34 -0.27 -5.32
CA GLY A 14 0.63 0.47 -4.27
C GLY A 14 0.33 1.93 -4.62
N ASP A 15 1.32 2.67 -5.15
CA ASP A 15 1.16 4.08 -5.50
C ASP A 15 0.05 4.29 -6.55
N ALA A 16 0.01 3.39 -7.55
CA ALA A 16 -0.99 3.45 -8.61
C ALA A 16 -2.40 3.06 -8.08
N MET A 17 -2.48 2.07 -7.18
CA MET A 17 -3.74 1.69 -6.55
C MET A 17 -4.30 2.79 -5.65
N VAL A 18 -3.46 3.47 -4.87
CA VAL A 18 -3.85 4.65 -4.08
C VAL A 18 -4.45 5.73 -4.97
N ALA A 19 -3.82 6.01 -6.12
CA ALA A 19 -4.37 6.97 -7.08
C ALA A 19 -5.71 6.51 -7.65
N LEU A 20 -5.78 5.27 -8.16
CA LEU A 20 -6.96 4.72 -8.79
C LEU A 20 -8.17 4.71 -7.84
N ASN A 21 -7.98 4.27 -6.61
CA ASN A 21 -9.06 4.20 -5.63
C ASN A 21 -9.54 5.60 -5.21
N THR A 22 -8.62 6.57 -5.06
CA THR A 22 -8.99 7.97 -4.80
C THR A 22 -9.73 8.58 -6.01
N MET A 23 -9.29 8.30 -7.24
CA MET A 23 -9.99 8.74 -8.47
C MET A 23 -11.40 8.20 -8.52
N ARG A 24 -11.59 6.89 -8.32
CA ARG A 24 -12.92 6.25 -8.29
C ARG A 24 -13.85 6.87 -7.24
N ALA A 25 -13.32 7.20 -6.05
CA ALA A 25 -14.09 7.85 -5.00
C ALA A 25 -14.51 9.27 -5.36
N LEU A 26 -13.65 10.04 -6.04
CA LEU A 26 -13.95 11.36 -6.55
C LEU A 26 -14.95 11.32 -7.72
N GLU A 27 -14.83 10.34 -8.62
CA GLU A 27 -15.76 10.18 -9.76
C GLU A 27 -17.19 9.86 -9.31
N LYS A 28 -17.36 9.07 -8.25
CA LYS A 28 -18.67 8.85 -7.60
C LYS A 28 -19.31 10.17 -7.13
N ARG A 29 -18.50 11.21 -6.93
CA ARG A 29 -18.93 12.57 -6.52
C ARG A 29 -19.02 13.55 -7.71
N GLY A 30 -18.97 13.05 -8.95
CA GLY A 30 -19.10 13.84 -10.17
C GLY A 30 -17.85 14.62 -10.57
N VAL A 31 -16.67 14.23 -10.08
CA VAL A 31 -15.39 14.82 -10.50
C VAL A 31 -14.85 14.05 -11.70
N THR A 32 -14.41 14.74 -12.73
CA THR A 32 -13.69 14.14 -13.86
C THR A 32 -12.23 14.02 -13.51
N CYS A 33 -11.69 12.79 -13.58
CA CYS A 33 -10.32 12.50 -13.23
C CYS A 33 -9.41 12.34 -14.46
N GLU A 34 -8.27 13.02 -14.44
CA GLU A 34 -7.16 12.88 -15.37
C GLU A 34 -5.94 12.34 -14.61
N ILE A 35 -5.08 11.59 -15.27
CA ILE A 35 -3.88 11.04 -14.64
C ILE A 35 -2.64 11.25 -15.46
N ALA A 36 -1.54 11.58 -14.78
CA ALA A 36 -0.21 11.70 -15.37
C ALA A 36 0.77 10.76 -14.64
N LEU A 37 1.50 9.98 -15.44
CA LEU A 37 2.49 9.01 -14.99
C LEU A 37 3.87 9.36 -15.53
N ASP A 38 4.91 8.74 -14.97
CA ASP A 38 6.25 8.81 -15.55
C ASP A 38 6.25 8.29 -17.00
N ALA A 39 7.07 8.90 -17.82
CA ALA A 39 7.15 8.54 -19.25
C ALA A 39 7.59 7.09 -19.50
N SER A 40 8.21 6.44 -18.51
CA SER A 40 8.60 5.02 -18.54
C SER A 40 7.53 4.08 -17.98
N ALA A 41 6.41 4.60 -17.49
CA ALA A 41 5.31 3.79 -16.95
C ALA A 41 4.62 2.98 -18.07
N HIS A 42 4.19 1.79 -17.75
CA HIS A 42 3.41 0.96 -18.67
C HIS A 42 1.96 1.46 -18.82
N GLY A 43 1.39 2.03 -17.72
CA GLY A 43 0.04 2.58 -17.72
C GLY A 43 -1.10 1.56 -17.74
N THR A 44 -0.79 0.27 -17.87
CA THR A 44 -1.74 -0.83 -18.08
C THR A 44 -2.86 -0.87 -17.02
N LEU A 45 -2.54 -0.58 -15.76
CA LEU A 45 -3.55 -0.53 -14.69
C LEU A 45 -4.65 0.48 -15.02
N PHE A 46 -4.26 1.67 -15.46
CA PHE A 46 -5.20 2.75 -15.78
C PHE A 46 -5.92 2.51 -17.09
N GLU A 47 -5.24 2.01 -18.11
CA GLU A 47 -5.83 1.65 -19.41
C GLU A 47 -6.89 0.56 -19.26
N ASN A 48 -6.64 -0.48 -18.47
CA ASN A 48 -7.59 -1.54 -18.16
C ASN A 48 -8.82 -1.05 -17.39
N ASN A 49 -8.69 0.11 -16.71
CA ASN A 49 -9.78 0.78 -16.01
C ASN A 49 -10.40 1.92 -16.82
N GLY A 50 -10.12 2.03 -18.12
CA GLY A 50 -10.72 3.00 -19.04
C GLY A 50 -10.12 4.41 -19.00
N TYR A 51 -8.99 4.61 -18.33
CA TYR A 51 -8.34 5.92 -18.26
C TYR A 51 -7.30 6.11 -19.36
N VAL A 52 -7.33 7.30 -19.98
CA VAL A 52 -6.22 7.78 -20.81
C VAL A 52 -5.24 8.53 -19.93
N TRP A 53 -3.96 8.17 -19.97
CA TRP A 53 -2.96 8.78 -19.12
C TRP A 53 -1.97 9.66 -19.89
N HIS A 54 -1.45 10.69 -19.20
CA HIS A 54 -0.52 11.67 -19.76
C HIS A 54 0.91 11.36 -19.33
N LYS A 55 1.86 11.41 -20.29
CA LYS A 55 3.27 11.16 -20.04
C LYS A 55 3.97 12.41 -19.53
N ILE A 56 4.49 12.36 -18.31
CA ILE A 56 5.39 13.38 -17.76
C ILE A 56 6.62 12.68 -17.18
N SER A 57 7.76 13.37 -17.12
CA SER A 57 8.96 12.77 -16.54
C SER A 57 8.93 12.97 -15.01
N VAL A 58 8.29 12.07 -14.27
CA VAL A 58 8.32 12.08 -12.80
C VAL A 58 9.59 11.36 -12.35
N PRO A 59 10.57 12.04 -11.75
CA PRO A 59 11.75 11.34 -11.26
C PRO A 59 11.33 10.38 -10.14
N HIS A 60 11.82 9.15 -10.23
CA HIS A 60 11.77 8.27 -9.06
C HIS A 60 12.51 8.97 -7.94
N ALA A 61 11.83 9.24 -6.82
CA ALA A 61 12.47 9.74 -5.61
C ALA A 61 13.53 8.69 -5.23
N GLY A 62 14.81 9.09 -5.32
CA GLY A 62 15.93 8.17 -5.25
C GLY A 62 15.83 7.22 -4.07
N GLY A 63 15.94 5.92 -4.36
CA GLY A 63 16.14 4.92 -3.34
C GLY A 63 17.39 5.23 -2.50
N HIS A 64 17.56 4.54 -1.39
CA HIS A 64 18.61 4.76 -0.38
C HIS A 64 20.07 4.76 -0.89
N SER A 65 20.32 4.57 -2.19
CA SER A 65 21.64 4.56 -2.83
C SER A 65 22.00 5.84 -3.59
N ALA A 66 21.27 6.94 -3.39
CA ALA A 66 21.52 8.18 -4.13
C ALA A 66 22.85 8.85 -3.73
N THR A 67 23.81 8.91 -4.64
CA THR A 67 25.04 9.72 -4.48
C THR A 67 24.73 11.21 -4.66
N LYS A 68 25.62 12.11 -4.15
CA LYS A 68 25.45 13.58 -4.29
C LYS A 68 25.28 14.01 -5.76
N LEU A 69 25.93 13.31 -6.70
CA LEU A 69 25.83 13.60 -8.13
C LEU A 69 24.47 13.14 -8.70
N SER A 70 23.95 12.00 -8.24
CA SER A 70 22.60 11.52 -8.63
C SER A 70 21.51 12.42 -8.05
N ALA A 71 21.71 13.00 -6.86
CA ALA A 71 20.80 13.97 -6.26
C ALA A 71 20.72 15.29 -7.07
N ALA A 72 21.86 15.81 -7.55
CA ALA A 72 21.87 17.01 -8.40
C ALA A 72 21.18 16.78 -9.77
N LYS A 73 21.43 15.63 -10.40
CA LYS A 73 20.73 15.22 -11.64
C LYS A 73 19.22 15.00 -11.38
N GLY A 74 18.86 14.47 -10.21
CA GLY A 74 17.49 14.33 -9.76
C GLY A 74 16.77 15.66 -9.63
N GLY A 75 17.43 16.68 -9.07
CA GLY A 75 16.89 18.04 -8.94
C GLY A 75 16.56 18.71 -10.27
N ALA A 76 17.45 18.59 -11.28
CA ALA A 76 17.19 19.13 -12.61
C ALA A 76 16.02 18.42 -13.31
N LYS A 77 15.92 17.08 -13.18
CA LYS A 77 14.79 16.29 -13.69
C LYS A 77 13.49 16.70 -12.99
N LEU A 78 13.53 16.94 -11.67
CA LEU A 78 12.37 17.37 -10.90
C LEU A 78 11.85 18.72 -11.38
N LEU A 79 12.72 19.69 -11.64
CA LEU A 79 12.33 20.99 -12.18
C LEU A 79 11.69 20.86 -13.58
N ALA A 80 12.30 20.07 -14.47
CA ALA A 80 11.74 19.80 -15.79
C ALA A 80 10.36 19.14 -15.72
N ALA A 81 10.19 18.16 -14.81
CA ALA A 81 8.90 17.52 -14.55
C ALA A 81 7.85 18.52 -14.03
N THR A 82 8.27 19.40 -13.14
CA THR A 82 7.40 20.46 -12.58
C THR A 82 6.84 21.39 -13.66
N PHE A 83 7.68 21.84 -14.62
CA PHE A 83 7.22 22.68 -15.71
C PHE A 83 6.31 21.92 -16.68
N LYS A 84 6.59 20.64 -16.96
CA LYS A 84 5.69 19.79 -17.76
C LYS A 84 4.34 19.61 -17.05
N ALA A 85 4.33 19.34 -15.75
CA ALA A 85 3.12 19.25 -14.94
C ALA A 85 2.32 20.54 -14.96
N ARG A 86 2.96 21.70 -14.74
CA ARG A 86 2.31 23.02 -14.84
C ARG A 86 1.64 23.24 -16.20
N ASN A 87 2.34 22.91 -17.28
CA ASN A 87 1.80 23.10 -18.64
C ASN A 87 0.61 22.15 -18.90
N LEU A 88 0.69 20.92 -18.41
CA LEU A 88 -0.41 19.94 -18.49
C LEU A 88 -1.62 20.39 -17.68
N ILE A 89 -1.44 20.86 -16.45
CA ILE A 89 -2.48 21.44 -15.59
C ILE A 89 -3.24 22.55 -16.33
N LYS A 90 -2.50 23.46 -16.97
CA LYS A 90 -3.09 24.56 -17.74
C LYS A 90 -3.79 24.09 -19.02
N LYS A 91 -3.19 23.13 -19.76
CA LYS A 91 -3.76 22.56 -20.98
C LYS A 91 -5.09 21.85 -20.71
N LEU A 92 -5.15 21.05 -19.64
CA LEU A 92 -6.34 20.29 -19.23
C LEU A 92 -7.40 21.15 -18.55
N LYS A 93 -7.06 22.38 -18.14
CA LYS A 93 -7.93 23.31 -17.42
C LYS A 93 -8.53 22.69 -16.15
N VAL A 94 -7.72 21.92 -15.40
CA VAL A 94 -8.18 21.28 -14.17
C VAL A 94 -8.48 22.30 -13.07
N ASP A 95 -9.37 21.95 -12.18
CA ASP A 95 -9.77 22.79 -11.04
C ASP A 95 -8.78 22.65 -9.89
N PHE A 96 -8.29 21.43 -9.65
CA PHE A 96 -7.31 21.12 -8.61
C PHE A 96 -6.37 19.95 -9.03
N VAL A 97 -5.35 19.69 -8.21
CA VAL A 97 -4.31 18.67 -8.48
C VAL A 97 -4.14 17.79 -7.26
N VAL A 98 -3.96 16.48 -7.46
CA VAL A 98 -3.60 15.52 -6.42
C VAL A 98 -2.26 14.87 -6.75
N GLY A 99 -1.30 15.03 -5.88
CA GLY A 99 0.01 14.36 -5.97
C GLY A 99 0.02 13.10 -5.12
N VAL A 100 0.47 11.98 -5.70
CA VAL A 100 0.47 10.69 -5.02
C VAL A 100 1.88 10.21 -4.82
N LEU A 101 2.28 10.16 -3.57
CA LEU A 101 3.51 9.61 -3.02
C LEU A 101 4.81 10.09 -3.67
N GLY A 102 5.84 10.24 -2.90
CA GLY A 102 7.21 10.51 -3.35
C GLY A 102 7.34 11.63 -4.39
N GLY A 103 7.92 11.30 -5.55
CA GLY A 103 8.16 12.24 -6.65
C GLY A 103 6.87 12.81 -7.26
N GLY A 104 5.80 12.02 -7.31
CA GLY A 104 4.47 12.44 -7.79
C GLY A 104 3.90 13.57 -6.93
N ALA A 105 3.92 13.39 -5.61
CA ALA A 105 3.49 14.40 -4.65
C ALA A 105 4.31 15.70 -4.76
N ILE A 106 5.63 15.60 -4.90
CA ILE A 106 6.53 16.75 -5.02
C ILE A 106 6.29 17.51 -6.34
N VAL A 107 6.19 16.80 -7.47
CA VAL A 107 5.93 17.40 -8.80
C VAL A 107 4.56 18.08 -8.83
N ALA A 108 3.55 17.44 -8.23
CA ALA A 108 2.21 18.02 -8.10
C ALA A 108 2.23 19.30 -7.26
N SER A 109 2.90 19.28 -6.10
CA SER A 109 3.02 20.43 -5.20
C SER A 109 3.59 21.66 -5.91
N LEU A 110 4.69 21.49 -6.63
CA LEU A 110 5.33 22.59 -7.37
C LEU A 110 4.55 22.99 -8.62
N GLY A 111 4.11 21.99 -9.41
CA GLY A 111 3.35 22.22 -10.65
C GLY A 111 2.04 22.94 -10.40
N GLY A 112 1.30 22.53 -9.37
CA GLY A 112 0.05 23.17 -8.92
C GLY A 112 0.28 24.59 -8.43
N LYS A 113 1.31 24.82 -7.58
CA LYS A 113 1.70 26.15 -7.12
C LYS A 113 2.00 27.07 -8.31
N PHE A 114 2.81 26.62 -9.28
CA PHE A 114 3.13 27.45 -10.46
C PHE A 114 1.96 27.61 -11.44
N ALA A 115 1.01 26.71 -11.40
CA ALA A 115 -0.25 26.84 -12.15
C ALA A 115 -1.32 27.65 -11.39
N ARG A 116 -1.09 27.98 -10.12
CA ARG A 116 -2.03 28.63 -9.20
C ARG A 116 -3.33 27.84 -9.02
N LYS A 117 -3.18 26.52 -8.79
CA LYS A 117 -4.29 25.60 -8.55
C LYS A 117 -4.22 25.03 -7.14
N PRO A 118 -5.37 24.84 -6.46
CA PRO A 118 -5.42 24.04 -5.23
C PRO A 118 -4.74 22.72 -5.45
N THR A 119 -3.91 22.30 -4.49
CA THR A 119 -3.13 21.08 -4.62
C THR A 119 -3.15 20.31 -3.31
N PHE A 120 -3.28 19.01 -3.42
CA PHE A 120 -3.31 18.07 -2.32
C PHE A 120 -2.22 17.02 -2.54
N SER A 121 -1.55 16.61 -1.47
CA SER A 121 -0.51 15.56 -1.55
C SER A 121 -0.81 14.42 -0.59
N LEU A 122 -0.85 13.21 -1.11
CA LEU A 122 -0.80 12.00 -0.32
C LEU A 122 0.67 11.68 -0.07
N ILE A 123 1.08 11.63 1.19
CA ILE A 123 2.49 11.51 1.58
C ILE A 123 2.73 10.27 2.42
N SER A 124 3.79 9.51 2.10
CA SER A 124 4.20 8.31 2.82
C SER A 124 5.71 8.16 2.98
N THR A 125 6.48 9.12 2.46
CA THR A 125 7.94 9.04 2.51
C THR A 125 8.58 10.21 3.27
N PRO A 126 9.80 10.04 3.84
CA PRO A 126 10.49 11.12 4.52
C PRO A 126 10.80 12.34 3.62
N LEU A 127 10.87 12.14 2.28
CA LEU A 127 11.18 13.21 1.36
C LEU A 127 9.94 14.07 1.07
N ASP A 128 8.82 13.46 0.68
CA ASP A 128 7.58 14.17 0.40
C ASP A 128 7.02 14.84 1.66
N SER A 129 7.15 14.21 2.83
CA SER A 129 6.73 14.76 4.12
C SER A 129 7.48 16.03 4.54
N LYS A 130 8.74 16.17 4.15
CA LYS A 130 9.53 17.38 4.41
C LYS A 130 9.26 18.50 3.39
N PHE A 131 8.83 18.13 2.20
CA PHE A 131 8.74 19.04 1.07
C PHE A 131 7.32 19.55 0.82
N CYS A 132 6.35 18.66 0.66
CA CYS A 132 4.99 18.99 0.25
C CYS A 132 4.25 19.95 1.22
N PRO A 133 4.37 19.82 2.56
CA PRO A 133 3.66 20.70 3.48
C PRO A 133 4.05 22.18 3.38
N LYS A 134 5.18 22.49 2.74
CA LYS A 134 5.59 23.88 2.48
C LYS A 134 4.75 24.57 1.38
N PHE A 135 3.96 23.81 0.63
CA PHE A 135 3.30 24.32 -0.56
C PHE A 135 1.81 24.06 -0.62
N ASN A 136 1.31 23.01 0.03
CA ASN A 136 -0.07 22.56 -0.13
C ASN A 136 -0.58 21.76 1.07
N GLN A 137 -1.86 21.41 1.03
CA GLN A 137 -2.50 20.50 1.96
C GLN A 137 -1.95 19.09 1.77
N CYS A 138 -1.62 18.38 2.86
CA CYS A 138 -1.09 17.04 2.85
C CYS A 138 -1.95 16.08 3.68
N TYR A 139 -2.12 14.87 3.16
CA TYR A 139 -2.70 13.73 3.84
C TYR A 139 -1.60 12.70 4.12
N ILE A 140 -1.38 12.44 5.39
CA ILE A 140 -0.28 11.60 5.88
C ILE A 140 -0.77 10.18 5.98
N LEU A 141 -0.08 9.25 5.30
CA LEU A 141 -0.36 7.82 5.38
C LEU A 141 0.35 7.16 6.57
N PRO A 142 -0.12 6.02 7.05
CA PRO A 142 0.26 5.45 8.33
C PRO A 142 1.76 5.15 8.53
N GLU A 143 2.50 4.88 7.46
CA GLU A 143 3.94 4.56 7.55
C GLU A 143 4.81 5.74 7.98
N LEU A 144 4.33 6.98 7.93
CA LEU A 144 5.08 8.11 8.40
C LEU A 144 4.97 8.28 9.91
N ASP A 145 6.11 8.47 10.59
CA ASP A 145 6.14 8.71 12.05
C ASP A 145 5.21 9.84 12.47
N MET A 146 5.11 10.90 11.65
CA MET A 146 4.24 12.03 11.92
C MET A 146 2.75 11.66 11.94
N PHE A 147 2.35 10.53 11.36
CA PHE A 147 0.97 10.02 11.48
C PHE A 147 0.57 9.84 12.95
N ARG A 148 1.52 9.59 13.85
CA ARG A 148 1.29 9.36 15.28
C ARG A 148 1.29 10.64 16.11
N TRP A 149 1.61 11.81 15.50
CA TRP A 149 1.63 13.07 16.23
C TRP A 149 0.21 13.50 16.59
N ASP A 150 0.02 13.94 17.82
CA ASP A 150 -1.28 14.45 18.30
C ASP A 150 -1.58 15.85 17.73
N ASN A 151 -0.53 16.66 17.53
CA ASN A 151 -0.66 18.02 17.02
C ASN A 151 0.05 18.13 15.67
N LEU A 152 -0.73 18.08 14.59
CA LEU A 152 -0.23 18.30 13.24
C LEU A 152 -0.35 19.77 12.83
N PRO A 153 0.54 20.27 11.93
CA PRO A 153 0.33 21.56 11.26
C PRO A 153 -1.04 21.62 10.59
N ALA A 154 -1.63 22.83 10.52
CA ALA A 154 -2.99 23.03 10.02
C ALA A 154 -3.23 22.55 8.58
N ASN A 155 -2.15 22.41 7.79
CA ASN A 155 -2.22 21.90 6.42
C ASN A 155 -1.81 20.41 6.31
N MET A 156 -1.88 19.66 7.41
CA MET A 156 -1.55 18.24 7.44
C MET A 156 -2.65 17.50 8.19
N GLU A 157 -3.12 16.40 7.64
CA GLU A 157 -4.14 15.55 8.22
C GLU A 157 -3.76 14.07 8.06
N LYS A 158 -4.14 13.25 9.02
CA LYS A 158 -3.97 11.79 8.94
C LYS A 158 -4.98 11.20 7.95
N ALA A 159 -4.55 10.25 7.14
CA ALA A 159 -5.41 9.46 6.27
C ALA A 159 -4.94 8.01 6.23
N PHE A 160 -5.88 7.09 6.09
CA PHE A 160 -5.56 5.69 5.78
C PHE A 160 -5.41 5.52 4.27
N TYR A 161 -4.88 4.39 3.83
CA TYR A 161 -4.76 4.07 2.42
C TYR A 161 -6.14 4.00 1.77
N PRO A 162 -6.37 4.69 0.65
CA PRO A 162 -7.60 4.56 -0.11
C PRO A 162 -7.69 3.15 -0.71
N LEU A 163 -8.43 2.27 -0.07
CA LEU A 163 -8.65 0.91 -0.55
C LEU A 163 -9.78 0.84 -1.58
N SER A 164 -9.78 -0.21 -2.41
CA SER A 164 -10.92 -0.57 -3.22
C SER A 164 -12.05 -1.11 -2.33
N LYS A 165 -13.31 -0.83 -2.68
CA LYS A 165 -14.44 -1.47 -1.98
C LYS A 165 -14.50 -2.99 -2.17
N GLU A 166 -13.91 -3.50 -3.25
CA GLU A 166 -13.77 -4.93 -3.50
C GLU A 166 -13.01 -5.68 -2.38
N VAL A 167 -12.19 -4.96 -1.59
CA VAL A 167 -11.50 -5.54 -0.42
C VAL A 167 -12.51 -6.04 0.62
N ASP A 168 -13.63 -5.33 0.80
CA ASP A 168 -14.69 -5.73 1.74
C ASP A 168 -15.62 -6.83 1.17
N GLU A 169 -15.53 -7.12 -0.13
CA GLU A 169 -16.36 -8.09 -0.84
C GLU A 169 -15.74 -9.50 -0.94
N GLY A 170 -14.55 -9.73 -0.34
CA GLY A 170 -13.87 -11.03 -0.37
C GLY A 170 -14.75 -12.17 0.17
N ASP A 171 -14.75 -13.33 -0.50
CA ASP A 171 -15.50 -14.52 -0.15
C ASP A 171 -14.56 -15.68 0.23
N ALA A 172 -14.59 -16.08 1.50
CA ALA A 172 -13.79 -17.20 2.01
C ALA A 172 -14.03 -18.52 1.27
N LYS A 173 -15.22 -18.73 0.67
CA LYS A 173 -15.53 -19.93 -0.11
C LYS A 173 -14.73 -19.98 -1.41
N VAL A 174 -14.53 -18.84 -2.05
CA VAL A 174 -13.71 -18.75 -3.27
C VAL A 174 -12.27 -19.15 -2.95
N ALA A 175 -11.71 -18.64 -1.84
CA ALA A 175 -10.37 -19.03 -1.40
C ALA A 175 -10.28 -20.53 -1.08
N LEU A 176 -11.27 -21.09 -0.36
CA LEU A 176 -11.31 -22.52 -0.05
C LEU A 176 -11.27 -23.39 -1.30
N GLU A 177 -12.10 -23.09 -2.31
CA GLU A 177 -12.12 -23.85 -3.56
C GLU A 177 -10.79 -23.76 -4.32
N LYS A 178 -10.15 -22.60 -4.30
CA LYS A 178 -8.82 -22.39 -4.88
C LYS A 178 -7.71 -23.16 -4.13
N LEU A 179 -7.77 -23.18 -2.79
CA LEU A 179 -6.79 -23.88 -1.98
C LEU A 179 -6.92 -25.41 -2.12
N LYS A 180 -8.11 -25.94 -2.35
CA LYS A 180 -8.34 -27.37 -2.63
C LYS A 180 -7.65 -27.87 -3.90
N GLU A 181 -7.22 -26.99 -4.80
CA GLU A 181 -6.45 -27.36 -5.99
C GLU A 181 -4.99 -27.77 -5.61
N PHE A 182 -4.54 -27.46 -4.40
CA PHE A 182 -3.18 -27.79 -3.92
C PHE A 182 -3.19 -29.11 -3.15
N PRO A 183 -2.31 -30.08 -3.51
CA PRO A 183 -2.33 -31.43 -2.94
C PRO A 183 -1.95 -31.49 -1.46
N ASN A 184 -1.23 -30.47 -0.96
CA ASN A 184 -0.79 -30.34 0.43
C ASN A 184 -1.74 -29.51 1.30
N PHE A 185 -2.91 -29.10 0.75
CA PHE A 185 -3.93 -28.40 1.52
C PHE A 185 -4.85 -29.37 2.28
N ASP A 186 -5.11 -29.06 3.56
CA ASP A 186 -6.05 -29.81 4.40
C ASP A 186 -7.09 -28.85 5.02
N GLU A 187 -8.36 -28.96 4.64
CA GLU A 187 -9.43 -28.06 5.12
C GLU A 187 -9.72 -28.17 6.63
N ASN A 188 -9.20 -29.22 7.30
CA ASN A 188 -9.34 -29.38 8.75
C ASN A 188 -8.25 -28.66 9.55
N LYS A 189 -7.22 -28.15 8.90
CA LYS A 189 -6.11 -27.40 9.54
C LYS A 189 -6.38 -25.91 9.48
N LYS A 190 -5.92 -25.18 10.50
CA LYS A 190 -5.88 -23.72 10.46
C LYS A 190 -4.92 -23.25 9.38
N THR A 191 -5.27 -22.16 8.72
CA THR A 191 -4.49 -21.58 7.63
C THR A 191 -3.80 -20.29 8.06
N ILE A 192 -2.47 -20.26 7.92
CA ILE A 192 -1.64 -19.08 8.15
C ILE A 192 -1.14 -18.57 6.80
N LEU A 193 -1.50 -17.35 6.47
CA LEU A 193 -1.08 -16.66 5.26
C LEU A 193 0.21 -15.88 5.49
N PHE A 194 1.23 -16.08 4.63
CA PHE A 194 2.46 -15.31 4.60
C PHE A 194 2.55 -14.46 3.33
N SER A 195 2.80 -13.16 3.47
CA SER A 195 2.99 -12.28 2.31
C SER A 195 3.82 -11.04 2.66
N SER A 196 4.58 -10.58 1.69
CA SER A 196 5.19 -9.26 1.69
C SER A 196 4.66 -8.36 0.55
N GLY A 197 3.45 -8.63 0.11
CA GLY A 197 2.80 -7.98 -1.02
C GLY A 197 3.09 -8.68 -2.35
N SER A 198 3.19 -7.92 -3.45
CA SER A 198 3.43 -8.50 -4.78
C SER A 198 4.79 -9.17 -4.93
N SER A 199 5.78 -8.79 -4.12
CA SER A 199 7.13 -9.35 -4.13
C SER A 199 7.46 -9.99 -2.78
N ILE A 200 7.92 -11.24 -2.79
CA ILE A 200 8.35 -11.96 -1.59
C ILE A 200 9.79 -11.58 -1.26
N PHE A 201 9.99 -11.06 -0.06
CA PHE A 201 11.32 -10.77 0.50
C PHE A 201 11.83 -11.97 1.29
N LYS A 202 13.17 -12.12 1.35
CA LYS A 202 13.82 -13.25 2.03
C LYS A 202 13.31 -13.45 3.47
N GLY A 203 13.13 -12.37 4.24
CA GLY A 203 12.64 -12.48 5.61
C GLY A 203 11.24 -13.10 5.73
N THR A 204 10.39 -13.00 4.71
CA THR A 204 9.09 -13.69 4.69
C THR A 204 9.26 -15.19 4.46
N ILE A 205 10.23 -15.58 3.62
CA ILE A 205 10.57 -17.00 3.41
C ILE A 205 11.21 -17.57 4.68
N ASP A 206 12.13 -16.83 5.30
CA ASP A 206 12.74 -17.25 6.56
C ASP A 206 11.68 -17.46 7.65
N ALA A 207 10.68 -16.57 7.74
CA ALA A 207 9.60 -16.69 8.71
C ALA A 207 8.72 -17.94 8.48
N ILE A 208 8.33 -18.22 7.21
CA ILE A 208 7.53 -19.42 6.92
C ILE A 208 8.33 -20.70 7.16
N ASN A 209 9.63 -20.72 6.85
CA ASN A 209 10.49 -21.87 7.10
C ASN A 209 10.67 -22.12 8.60
N LEU A 210 10.88 -21.08 9.42
CA LEU A 210 10.90 -21.21 10.88
C LEU A 210 9.58 -21.77 11.42
N THR A 211 8.46 -21.33 10.86
CA THR A 211 7.13 -21.83 11.24
C THR A 211 6.95 -23.30 10.85
N LEU A 212 7.46 -23.68 9.68
CA LEU A 212 7.44 -25.06 9.21
C LEU A 212 8.33 -25.96 10.09
N ASP A 213 9.53 -25.50 10.45
CA ASP A 213 10.46 -26.24 11.32
C ASP A 213 9.89 -26.46 12.72
N GLU A 214 9.18 -25.49 13.30
CA GLU A 214 8.60 -25.56 14.64
C GLU A 214 7.33 -26.41 14.69
N TYR A 215 6.42 -26.23 13.72
CA TYR A 215 5.08 -26.82 13.79
C TYR A 215 4.84 -27.97 12.81
N GLY A 216 5.78 -28.21 11.88
CA GLY A 216 5.62 -29.24 10.85
C GLY A 216 4.36 -29.04 10.02
N ASP A 217 3.54 -30.08 9.95
CA ASP A 217 2.30 -30.09 9.19
C ASP A 217 1.04 -29.68 9.98
N LYS A 218 1.21 -29.05 11.15
CA LYS A 218 0.10 -28.64 12.03
C LYS A 218 -0.84 -27.62 11.37
N TYR A 219 -0.32 -26.75 10.51
CA TYR A 219 -1.03 -25.69 9.83
C TYR A 219 -0.92 -25.79 8.32
N ASN A 220 -1.89 -25.25 7.59
CA ASN A 220 -1.68 -24.90 6.19
C ASN A 220 -0.87 -23.60 6.15
N LEU A 221 0.33 -23.65 5.61
CA LEU A 221 1.19 -22.48 5.42
C LEU A 221 1.08 -22.02 3.97
N VAL A 222 0.43 -20.87 3.75
CA VAL A 222 0.17 -20.32 2.41
C VAL A 222 1.10 -19.14 2.16
N LEU A 223 1.88 -19.19 1.07
CA LEU A 223 2.81 -18.13 0.67
C LEU A 223 2.31 -17.43 -0.60
N VAL A 224 2.15 -16.09 -0.52
CA VAL A 224 1.63 -15.27 -1.61
C VAL A 224 2.64 -14.22 -2.08
N GLY A 225 2.76 -14.09 -3.39
CA GLY A 225 3.62 -13.12 -4.07
C GLY A 225 4.60 -13.79 -5.03
N LEU A 226 5.44 -13.01 -5.69
CA LEU A 226 6.54 -13.52 -6.51
C LEU A 226 7.87 -13.26 -5.81
N PRO A 227 8.78 -14.22 -5.72
CA PRO A 227 10.11 -14.01 -5.15
C PRO A 227 10.79 -12.79 -5.77
N LEU A 228 11.39 -11.94 -4.93
CA LEU A 228 12.07 -10.71 -5.38
C LEU A 228 13.31 -11.03 -6.23
N HIS A 229 13.93 -12.18 -5.99
CA HIS A 229 15.08 -12.71 -6.71
C HIS A 229 14.84 -14.17 -7.06
N ASP A 230 15.32 -14.62 -8.22
CA ASP A 230 15.10 -15.99 -8.71
C ASP A 230 15.63 -17.05 -7.75
N GLU A 231 16.76 -16.79 -7.07
CA GLU A 231 17.36 -17.66 -6.06
C GLU A 231 16.46 -17.93 -4.84
N TYR A 232 15.43 -17.16 -4.64
CA TYR A 232 14.50 -17.36 -3.52
C TYR A 232 13.49 -18.48 -3.78
N TYR A 233 13.27 -18.89 -5.05
CA TYR A 233 12.46 -20.07 -5.35
C TYR A 233 13.03 -21.33 -4.70
N ASP A 234 14.35 -21.49 -4.71
CA ASP A 234 15.04 -22.65 -4.12
C ASP A 234 14.92 -22.74 -2.58
N LEU A 235 14.44 -21.66 -1.94
CA LEU A 235 14.25 -21.62 -0.48
C LEU A 235 12.81 -21.98 -0.06
N ILE A 236 11.89 -22.20 -1.00
CA ILE A 236 10.49 -22.54 -0.74
C ILE A 236 10.30 -24.04 -0.88
N ASP A 237 9.93 -24.72 0.20
CA ASP A 237 9.57 -26.15 0.19
C ASP A 237 8.12 -26.31 -0.28
N GLU A 238 7.91 -26.38 -1.60
CA GLU A 238 6.58 -26.48 -2.21
C GLU A 238 5.86 -27.83 -1.89
N GLU A 239 6.54 -28.83 -1.35
CA GLU A 239 5.89 -30.05 -0.88
C GLU A 239 5.13 -29.81 0.44
N LYS A 240 5.57 -28.83 1.24
CA LYS A 240 5.00 -28.52 2.57
C LYS A 240 4.33 -27.16 2.65
N VAL A 241 4.78 -26.21 1.84
CA VAL A 241 4.24 -24.84 1.76
C VAL A 241 3.33 -24.73 0.55
N ILE A 242 2.14 -24.18 0.72
CA ILE A 242 1.20 -23.89 -0.36
C ILE A 242 1.62 -22.59 -1.02
N TYR A 243 2.50 -22.68 -2.02
CA TYR A 243 2.94 -21.51 -2.78
C TYR A 243 1.95 -21.20 -3.91
N VAL A 244 1.19 -20.12 -3.76
CA VAL A 244 0.15 -19.72 -4.71
C VAL A 244 0.61 -18.69 -5.75
N GLY A 245 1.84 -18.17 -5.63
CA GLY A 245 2.35 -17.15 -6.53
C GLY A 245 1.63 -15.81 -6.42
N TYR A 246 1.59 -15.05 -7.51
CA TYR A 246 0.84 -13.80 -7.58
C TYR A 246 -0.62 -14.09 -7.92
N ILE A 247 -1.53 -13.65 -7.07
CA ILE A 247 -2.96 -13.94 -7.19
C ILE A 247 -3.79 -12.66 -7.25
N ASN A 248 -4.99 -12.73 -7.84
CA ASN A 248 -5.97 -11.64 -7.89
C ASN A 248 -7.15 -11.85 -6.93
N TRP A 249 -7.12 -12.93 -6.16
CA TRP A 249 -8.13 -13.29 -5.15
C TRP A 249 -7.60 -13.18 -3.71
N ILE A 250 -6.65 -12.27 -3.49
CA ILE A 250 -6.02 -12.07 -2.17
C ILE A 250 -7.05 -11.66 -1.10
N ASN A 251 -8.10 -10.92 -1.48
CA ASN A 251 -9.14 -10.49 -0.54
C ASN A 251 -9.98 -11.68 -0.04
N ASP A 252 -10.23 -12.66 -0.91
CA ASP A 252 -10.89 -13.92 -0.55
C ASP A 252 -10.00 -14.70 0.42
N LEU A 253 -8.71 -14.75 0.15
CA LEU A 253 -7.74 -15.46 0.97
C LEU A 253 -7.57 -14.81 2.35
N PHE A 254 -7.56 -13.49 2.46
CA PHE A 254 -7.59 -12.80 3.75
C PHE A 254 -8.84 -13.19 4.57
N ARG A 255 -10.00 -13.29 3.93
CA ARG A 255 -11.24 -13.72 4.60
C ARG A 255 -11.21 -15.18 5.06
N TYR A 256 -10.47 -16.03 4.38
CA TYR A 256 -10.35 -17.45 4.69
C TYR A 256 -9.29 -17.73 5.77
N ALA A 257 -8.14 -17.05 5.73
CA ALA A 257 -7.04 -17.29 6.62
C ALA A 257 -7.40 -17.03 8.10
N ASP A 258 -6.98 -17.92 8.99
CA ASP A 258 -7.11 -17.73 10.44
C ASP A 258 -6.17 -16.64 10.96
N LEU A 259 -4.99 -16.51 10.34
CA LEU A 259 -3.93 -15.59 10.73
C LEU A 259 -3.14 -15.14 9.50
N SER A 260 -2.76 -13.88 9.44
CA SER A 260 -1.88 -13.34 8.39
C SER A 260 -0.56 -12.86 8.98
N VAL A 261 0.56 -13.36 8.43
CA VAL A 261 1.92 -12.90 8.73
C VAL A 261 2.39 -12.04 7.57
N LEU A 262 2.38 -10.73 7.77
CA LEU A 262 2.64 -9.72 6.75
C LEU A 262 3.87 -8.90 7.12
N THR A 263 4.43 -8.15 6.18
CA THR A 263 5.49 -7.17 6.50
C THR A 263 4.90 -5.93 7.14
N ASP A 264 5.67 -5.28 8.03
CA ASP A 264 5.32 -4.07 8.78
C ASP A 264 5.23 -2.82 7.88
N ASP A 265 4.65 -2.97 6.69
CA ASP A 265 4.42 -1.87 5.76
C ASP A 265 3.39 -2.22 4.67
N GLY A 266 2.87 -1.17 4.04
CA GLY A 266 2.06 -1.29 2.84
C GLY A 266 0.58 -1.52 3.08
N VAL A 267 -0.12 -1.57 1.95
CA VAL A 267 -1.58 -1.62 1.87
C VAL A 267 -2.15 -2.94 2.41
N SER A 268 -1.38 -4.04 2.30
CA SER A 268 -1.86 -5.38 2.66
C SER A 268 -2.25 -5.53 4.13
N LEU A 269 -1.63 -4.76 5.04
CA LEU A 269 -2.05 -4.73 6.45
C LEU A 269 -3.47 -4.17 6.59
N GLU A 270 -3.78 -3.08 5.88
CA GLU A 270 -5.11 -2.48 5.92
C GLU A 270 -6.15 -3.36 5.22
N GLU A 271 -5.78 -4.04 4.13
CA GLU A 271 -6.63 -5.03 3.45
C GLU A 271 -6.99 -6.20 4.40
N ALA A 272 -6.01 -6.73 5.12
CA ALA A 272 -6.23 -7.78 6.11
C ALA A 272 -7.11 -7.30 7.29
N LEU A 273 -6.96 -6.03 7.75
CA LEU A 273 -7.84 -5.44 8.76
C LEU A 273 -9.29 -5.35 8.27
N VAL A 274 -9.52 -4.95 7.01
CA VAL A 274 -10.86 -4.94 6.40
C VAL A 274 -11.44 -6.35 6.36
N ALA A 275 -10.64 -7.35 6.04
CA ALA A 275 -11.04 -8.75 6.08
C ALA A 275 -11.27 -9.28 7.50
N LYS A 276 -10.88 -8.54 8.54
CA LYS A 276 -10.95 -8.90 9.97
C LYS A 276 -10.03 -10.07 10.34
N THR A 277 -8.98 -10.26 9.56
CA THR A 277 -7.98 -11.30 9.82
C THR A 277 -6.99 -10.79 10.85
N PRO A 278 -6.67 -11.54 11.91
CA PRO A 278 -5.59 -11.21 12.83
C PRO A 278 -4.25 -11.14 12.11
N ILE A 279 -3.38 -10.21 12.53
CA ILE A 279 -2.17 -9.87 11.81
C ILE A 279 -0.95 -9.95 12.74
N ILE A 280 0.09 -10.62 12.26
CA ILE A 280 1.47 -10.45 12.73
C ILE A 280 2.21 -9.61 11.70
N ALA A 281 2.79 -8.49 12.12
CA ALA A 281 3.58 -7.62 11.27
C ALA A 281 5.08 -7.88 11.47
N LEU A 282 5.72 -8.47 10.46
CA LEU A 282 7.17 -8.73 10.45
C LEU A 282 7.93 -7.43 10.21
N THR A 283 8.71 -7.02 11.21
CA THR A 283 9.53 -5.81 11.14
C THR A 283 10.83 -6.01 10.37
N LYS A 284 11.36 -4.93 9.81
CA LYS A 284 12.68 -4.86 9.14
C LYS A 284 12.85 -5.77 7.92
N VAL A 285 11.82 -6.44 7.44
CA VAL A 285 11.88 -7.33 6.27
C VAL A 285 12.11 -6.55 4.98
N LYS A 286 11.33 -5.51 4.72
CA LYS A 286 11.51 -4.70 3.52
C LYS A 286 12.55 -3.60 3.73
N TRP A 287 13.71 -3.79 3.14
CA TRP A 287 14.80 -2.81 3.14
C TRP A 287 15.30 -2.42 4.55
N GLY A 288 15.12 -3.28 5.53
CA GLY A 288 15.48 -3.03 6.93
C GLY A 288 14.68 -1.90 7.59
N ARG A 289 13.51 -1.52 7.03
CA ARG A 289 12.66 -0.46 7.57
C ARG A 289 11.80 -0.97 8.71
N TYR A 290 11.51 -0.07 9.63
CA TYR A 290 10.59 -0.26 10.73
C TYR A 290 9.51 0.83 10.66
N GLN A 291 8.25 0.43 10.52
CA GLN A 291 7.13 1.35 10.32
C GLN A 291 6.24 1.48 11.56
N ASN A 292 6.40 0.57 12.54
CA ASN A 292 5.61 0.56 13.78
C ASN A 292 4.09 0.59 13.51
N MET A 293 3.62 -0.30 12.62
CA MET A 293 2.20 -0.37 12.28
C MET A 293 1.35 -0.90 13.43
N ALA A 294 1.93 -1.73 14.31
CA ALA A 294 1.28 -2.12 15.55
C ALA A 294 1.00 -0.93 16.48
N GLY A 295 1.85 0.10 16.45
CA GLY A 295 1.61 1.35 17.16
C GLY A 295 0.51 2.22 16.55
N VAL A 296 0.19 2.03 15.26
CA VAL A 296 -0.93 2.68 14.57
C VAL A 296 -2.23 1.92 14.85
N PHE A 297 -2.23 0.61 14.67
CA PHE A 297 -3.39 -0.27 14.80
C PHE A 297 -3.35 -1.04 16.12
N LYS A 298 -3.35 -0.32 17.23
CA LYS A 298 -3.17 -0.86 18.58
C LYS A 298 -4.13 -1.98 18.91
N GLY A 299 -3.57 -3.14 19.27
CA GLY A 299 -4.33 -4.33 19.66
C GLY A 299 -4.94 -5.10 18.48
N ALA A 300 -4.80 -4.63 17.23
CA ALA A 300 -5.21 -5.35 16.03
C ALA A 300 -4.04 -6.05 15.33
N ILE A 301 -2.81 -5.66 15.64
CA ILE A 301 -1.57 -6.17 15.04
C ILE A 301 -0.58 -6.53 16.13
N ILE A 302 0.00 -7.73 16.05
CA ILE A 302 1.17 -8.15 16.82
C ILE A 302 2.42 -7.84 16.00
N GLU A 303 3.38 -7.15 16.60
CA GLU A 303 4.68 -6.89 15.97
C GLU A 303 5.64 -8.05 16.26
N SER A 304 6.39 -8.48 15.25
CA SER A 304 7.36 -9.58 15.38
C SER A 304 8.63 -9.31 14.58
N GLU A 305 9.77 -9.67 15.12
CA GLU A 305 10.94 -9.95 14.30
C GLU A 305 10.81 -11.35 13.68
N VAL A 306 11.54 -11.60 12.59
CA VAL A 306 11.49 -12.90 11.89
C VAL A 306 11.84 -14.06 12.82
N SER A 307 12.84 -13.88 13.69
CA SER A 307 13.28 -14.87 14.69
C SER A 307 12.22 -15.23 15.74
N ASP A 308 11.27 -14.33 15.99
CA ASP A 308 10.26 -14.48 17.03
C ASP A 308 8.88 -14.88 16.47
N VAL A 309 8.80 -15.18 15.16
CA VAL A 309 7.53 -15.42 14.47
C VAL A 309 6.70 -16.54 15.10
N CYS A 310 7.33 -17.65 15.52
CA CYS A 310 6.63 -18.78 16.15
C CYS A 310 5.98 -18.37 17.48
N LYS A 311 6.69 -17.65 18.32
CA LYS A 311 6.14 -17.09 19.57
C LYS A 311 4.98 -16.14 19.30
N SER A 312 5.10 -15.30 18.29
CA SER A 312 4.05 -14.36 17.89
C SER A 312 2.82 -15.09 17.33
N ILE A 313 2.99 -16.23 16.66
CA ILE A 313 1.90 -17.10 16.21
C ILE A 313 1.13 -17.68 17.42
N GLU A 314 1.82 -18.15 18.45
CA GLU A 314 1.20 -18.63 19.68
C GLU A 314 0.42 -17.52 20.36
N GLU A 315 1.04 -16.36 20.57
CA GLU A 315 0.38 -15.16 21.13
C GLU A 315 -0.86 -14.76 20.33
N ALA A 316 -0.80 -14.81 19.00
CA ALA A 316 -1.93 -14.48 18.13
C ALA A 316 -3.09 -15.46 18.33
N PHE A 317 -2.82 -16.76 18.41
CA PHE A 317 -3.86 -17.76 18.63
C PHE A 317 -4.46 -17.70 20.04
N GLU A 318 -3.69 -17.31 21.06
CA GLU A 318 -4.19 -17.09 22.43
C GLU A 318 -5.08 -15.83 22.53
N ASN A 319 -4.79 -14.79 21.73
CA ASN A 319 -5.48 -13.51 21.78
C ASN A 319 -6.42 -13.27 20.58
N MET A 320 -6.82 -14.31 19.88
CA MET A 320 -7.55 -14.28 18.61
C MET A 320 -8.79 -13.38 18.64
N ASP A 321 -9.63 -13.51 19.68
CA ASP A 321 -10.88 -12.76 19.78
C ASP A 321 -10.63 -11.25 19.94
N SER A 322 -9.65 -10.88 20.76
CA SER A 322 -9.26 -9.48 20.97
C SER A 322 -8.68 -8.86 19.69
N LEU A 323 -7.83 -9.62 18.97
CA LEU A 323 -7.27 -9.18 17.69
C LEU A 323 -8.36 -8.94 16.65
N LYS A 324 -9.33 -9.86 16.54
CA LYS A 324 -10.48 -9.73 15.63
C LYS A 324 -11.37 -8.55 15.97
N GLU A 325 -11.68 -8.34 17.26
CA GLU A 325 -12.46 -7.19 17.71
C GLU A 325 -11.80 -5.86 17.30
N ASN A 326 -10.50 -5.71 17.55
CA ASN A 326 -9.77 -4.52 17.17
C ASN A 326 -9.63 -4.40 15.63
N ALA A 327 -9.46 -5.51 14.90
CA ALA A 327 -9.44 -5.49 13.44
C ALA A 327 -10.77 -4.97 12.86
N VAL A 328 -11.92 -5.32 13.44
CA VAL A 328 -13.23 -4.77 13.02
C VAL A 328 -13.27 -3.24 13.12
N LYS A 329 -12.74 -2.70 14.22
CA LYS A 329 -12.71 -1.25 14.45
C LYS A 329 -11.86 -0.51 13.43
N TYR A 330 -10.64 -0.98 13.21
CA TYR A 330 -9.72 -0.35 12.25
C TYR A 330 -10.09 -0.67 10.80
N GLY A 331 -10.56 -1.89 10.53
CA GLY A 331 -11.00 -2.31 9.21
C GLY A 331 -12.10 -1.42 8.65
N LYS A 332 -13.03 -0.94 9.50
CA LYS A 332 -14.03 0.04 9.07
C LYS A 332 -13.39 1.36 8.64
N LEU A 333 -12.43 1.88 9.38
CA LEU A 333 -11.73 3.12 9.02
C LEU A 333 -10.96 2.96 7.69
N CYS A 334 -10.34 1.81 7.47
CA CYS A 334 -9.61 1.51 6.24
C CYS A 334 -10.57 1.32 5.04
N SER A 335 -11.70 0.64 5.25
CA SER A 335 -12.73 0.46 4.20
C SER A 335 -13.35 1.78 3.73
N ASP A 336 -13.54 2.73 4.65
CA ASP A 336 -14.12 4.04 4.36
C ASP A 336 -13.07 5.06 3.84
N ALA A 337 -11.77 4.73 3.85
CA ALA A 337 -10.67 5.68 3.66
C ALA A 337 -10.70 6.41 2.31
N ALA A 338 -11.05 5.73 1.21
CA ALA A 338 -11.13 6.35 -0.10
C ALA A 338 -12.25 7.40 -0.18
N ASP A 339 -13.40 7.09 0.37
CA ASP A 339 -14.56 7.98 0.40
C ASP A 339 -14.32 9.18 1.34
N ASP A 340 -13.77 8.94 2.55
CA ASP A 340 -13.40 9.97 3.51
C ASP A 340 -12.36 10.94 2.93
N LEU A 341 -11.32 10.42 2.27
CA LEU A 341 -10.30 11.25 1.62
C LEU A 341 -10.89 12.12 0.51
N ALA A 342 -11.76 11.54 -0.33
CA ALA A 342 -12.43 12.29 -1.41
C ALA A 342 -13.30 13.43 -0.85
N ASP A 343 -14.07 13.19 0.21
CA ASP A 343 -14.90 14.19 0.87
C ASP A 343 -14.07 15.33 1.47
N ARG A 344 -12.96 15.00 2.15
CA ARG A 344 -12.04 16.00 2.71
C ARG A 344 -11.35 16.84 1.65
N ILE A 345 -10.96 16.23 0.51
CA ILE A 345 -10.40 17.00 -0.62
C ILE A 345 -11.42 17.96 -1.17
N LEU A 346 -12.64 17.50 -1.47
CA LEU A 346 -13.70 18.34 -2.07
C LEU A 346 -14.09 19.50 -1.16
N LYS A 347 -14.25 19.26 0.14
CA LYS A 347 -14.54 20.30 1.12
C LYS A 347 -13.51 21.45 1.14
N LYS A 348 -12.26 21.19 0.70
CA LYS A 348 -11.19 22.21 0.66
C LYS A 348 -11.04 22.84 -0.73
N VAL A 349 -11.67 22.30 -1.76
CA VAL A 349 -11.70 22.87 -3.11
C VAL A 349 -12.83 23.87 -3.23
N GLU A 350 -13.96 23.63 -2.57
CA GLU A 350 -15.10 24.55 -2.46
C GLU A 350 -14.74 25.80 -1.63
#